data_ac99e071ac62062e9a58c88552656b75
#
_entry.id   ac99e071ac62062e9a58c88552656b75
#
_cell.length_a   1.000
_cell.length_b   1.000
_cell.length_c   1.000
_cell.angle_alpha   90.00
_cell.angle_beta   90.00
_cell.angle_gamma   90.00
#
_symmetry.space_group_name_H-M   'P 1'
#
loop_
_entity.id
_entity.type
_entity.pdbx_description
1 polymer ?
#
loop_
_entity_poly.entity_id
_entity_poly.type
_entity_poly.pdbx_seq_one_letter_code
_entity_poly.pdbx_strand_id
1 'polypeptide(L)'
;MNFKKILGTLVLASVCGFSQTQQFTMNDAVLGLRTNLAVKNIRDISFSNDGKSYLQMVKNAYLITDIATNKSDTLVSLYQVNQNLSADQKLKALSPLKFLNNSKAYFSQKGKYFWLQKTGNSWQKTEFASIPEEAENAQLLPDNQTIIYTIKNNLFVNVNGKTLKITDDQNENIINGQSVHRNEFGIDGGIFAAPNLQKIAFYRMDQSMVTDYPIIDWSVTPAENH
;
A
#
# COMPACT_ATOMS: atom_id res chain seq x y z
N MET A 1 33.76 -14.30 -58.50
CA MET A 1 33.05 -13.81 -57.32
C MET A 1 31.85 -13.00 -57.82
N ASN A 2 30.61 -13.41 -57.51
CA ASN A 2 29.40 -12.91 -58.18
C ASN A 2 29.04 -11.52 -57.60
N PHE A 3 29.09 -10.49 -58.47
CA PHE A 3 28.80 -9.09 -58.16
C PHE A 3 27.41 -8.89 -57.44
N LYS A 4 26.43 -9.74 -57.78
CA LYS A 4 25.09 -9.78 -57.13
C LYS A 4 25.14 -10.17 -55.67
N LYS A 5 26.09 -11.02 -55.26
CA LYS A 5 26.25 -11.40 -53.81
C LYS A 5 26.92 -10.33 -52.99
N ILE A 6 27.82 -9.56 -53.57
CA ILE A 6 28.49 -8.42 -52.92
C ILE A 6 27.49 -7.27 -52.72
N LEU A 7 26.64 -6.99 -53.70
CA LEU A 7 25.60 -5.95 -53.60
C LEU A 7 24.56 -6.32 -52.50
N GLY A 8 24.16 -7.60 -52.41
CA GLY A 8 23.24 -8.04 -51.32
C GLY A 8 23.83 -7.90 -49.94
N THR A 9 25.11 -8.18 -49.76
CA THR A 9 25.82 -8.03 -48.48
C THR A 9 26.01 -6.57 -48.08
N LEU A 10 26.25 -5.68 -49.03
CA LEU A 10 26.35 -4.23 -48.78
C LEU A 10 24.98 -3.63 -48.37
N VAL A 11 23.87 -4.08 -48.97
CA VAL A 11 22.53 -3.62 -48.58
C VAL A 11 22.14 -4.12 -47.18
N LEU A 12 22.48 -5.37 -46.84
CA LEU A 12 22.25 -5.86 -45.47
C LEU A 12 23.12 -5.11 -44.42
N ALA A 13 24.36 -4.80 -44.73
CA ALA A 13 25.23 -4.06 -43.81
C ALA A 13 24.75 -2.62 -43.57
N SER A 14 24.12 -1.98 -44.57
CA SER A 14 23.57 -0.63 -44.40
C SER A 14 22.28 -0.60 -43.57
N VAL A 15 21.52 -1.70 -43.49
CA VAL A 15 20.33 -1.79 -42.62
C VAL A 15 20.69 -2.05 -41.15
N CYS A 16 21.83 -2.68 -40.88
CA CYS A 16 22.31 -2.91 -39.51
C CYS A 16 22.97 -1.67 -38.86
N GLY A 17 23.23 -0.62 -39.64
CA GLY A 17 23.90 0.61 -39.16
C GLY A 17 23.01 1.66 -38.48
N PHE A 18 21.69 1.45 -38.41
CA PHE A 18 20.76 2.37 -37.75
C PHE A 18 20.47 1.95 -36.29
N SER A 19 21.46 1.44 -35.61
CA SER A 19 21.38 1.18 -34.19
C SER A 19 21.65 2.47 -33.42
N GLN A 20 20.63 3.00 -32.80
CA GLN A 20 20.60 4.10 -31.83
C GLN A 20 20.76 5.51 -32.37
N THR A 21 19.65 6.14 -32.68
CA THR A 21 19.59 7.57 -32.98
C THR A 21 19.08 8.42 -31.82
N GLN A 22 18.64 7.81 -30.70
CA GLN A 22 18.16 8.58 -29.56
C GLN A 22 19.22 8.67 -28.47
N GLN A 23 19.87 9.84 -28.38
CA GLN A 23 20.74 10.16 -27.24
C GLN A 23 19.88 10.77 -26.13
N PHE A 24 20.20 10.42 -24.87
CA PHE A 24 19.60 11.09 -23.73
C PHE A 24 20.01 12.55 -23.71
N THR A 25 19.06 13.43 -23.62
CA THR A 25 19.30 14.86 -23.35
C THR A 25 19.52 15.05 -21.85
N MET A 26 20.08 16.20 -21.46
CA MET A 26 20.19 16.57 -20.04
C MET A 26 18.80 16.61 -19.38
N ASN A 27 17.78 17.03 -20.11
CA ASN A 27 16.39 17.02 -19.62
C ASN A 27 15.89 15.59 -19.35
N ASP A 28 16.20 14.64 -20.24
CA ASP A 28 15.85 13.23 -20.03
C ASP A 28 16.57 12.64 -18.80
N ALA A 29 17.85 12.98 -18.61
CA ALA A 29 18.63 12.51 -17.46
C ALA A 29 18.12 13.06 -16.12
N VAL A 30 17.69 14.31 -16.08
CA VAL A 30 17.26 14.99 -14.84
C VAL A 30 15.76 14.81 -14.55
N LEU A 31 14.92 14.95 -15.56
CA LEU A 31 13.45 14.93 -15.41
C LEU A 31 12.79 13.71 -16.02
N GLY A 32 13.45 12.99 -16.93
CA GLY A 32 12.85 11.91 -17.70
C GLY A 32 12.25 10.81 -16.84
N LEU A 33 12.93 10.41 -15.77
CA LEU A 33 12.43 9.39 -14.82
C LEU A 33 11.17 9.83 -14.05
N ARG A 34 10.85 11.13 -14.04
CA ARG A 34 9.63 11.67 -13.43
C ARG A 34 8.54 11.97 -14.46
N THR A 35 8.85 11.85 -15.74
CA THR A 35 7.96 12.20 -16.85
C THR A 35 7.83 11.07 -17.87
N ASN A 36 8.35 11.27 -19.07
CA ASN A 36 8.20 10.38 -20.24
C ASN A 36 8.99 9.06 -20.13
N LEU A 37 10.09 9.04 -19.37
CA LEU A 37 10.90 7.85 -19.14
C LEU A 37 10.55 7.13 -17.81
N ALA A 38 9.53 7.60 -17.10
CA ALA A 38 9.07 6.95 -15.87
C ALA A 38 8.62 5.51 -16.16
N VAL A 39 9.16 4.57 -15.38
CA VAL A 39 8.70 3.18 -15.42
C VAL A 39 7.24 3.14 -14.94
N LYS A 40 6.39 2.51 -15.72
CA LYS A 40 4.99 2.29 -15.32
C LYS A 40 4.96 1.30 -14.17
N ASN A 41 4.70 1.78 -12.97
CA ASN A 41 4.54 0.93 -11.81
C ASN A 41 3.20 0.20 -11.84
N ILE A 42 3.22 -1.09 -11.57
CA ILE A 42 2.03 -1.87 -11.27
C ILE A 42 1.69 -1.60 -9.80
N ARG A 43 0.46 -1.14 -9.54
CA ARG A 43 0.00 -0.80 -8.18
C ARG A 43 -0.99 -1.85 -7.69
N ASP A 44 -0.91 -2.16 -6.39
CA ASP A 44 -1.87 -3.02 -5.68
C ASP A 44 -2.21 -4.30 -6.45
N ILE A 45 -1.17 -5.01 -6.91
CA ILE A 45 -1.35 -6.32 -7.52
C ILE A 45 -1.43 -7.38 -6.42
N SER A 46 -2.43 -8.25 -6.49
CA SER A 46 -2.59 -9.40 -5.60
C SER A 46 -3.26 -10.56 -6.35
N PHE A 47 -3.04 -11.79 -5.89
CA PHE A 47 -3.78 -12.92 -6.41
C PHE A 47 -5.18 -13.00 -5.79
N SER A 48 -6.16 -13.50 -6.56
CA SER A 48 -7.44 -13.94 -6.02
C SER A 48 -7.24 -15.14 -5.09
N ASN A 49 -8.16 -15.35 -4.14
CA ASN A 49 -8.02 -16.41 -3.14
C ASN A 49 -7.95 -17.82 -3.73
N ASP A 50 -8.50 -18.04 -4.93
CA ASP A 50 -8.45 -19.31 -5.64
C ASP A 50 -7.18 -19.46 -6.52
N GLY A 51 -6.33 -18.44 -6.58
CA GLY A 51 -5.11 -18.42 -7.37
C GLY A 51 -5.31 -18.42 -8.89
N LYS A 52 -6.55 -18.32 -9.38
CA LYS A 52 -6.86 -18.39 -10.83
C LYS A 52 -6.82 -17.04 -11.52
N SER A 53 -6.88 -15.97 -10.78
CA SER A 53 -6.88 -14.60 -11.27
C SER A 53 -5.93 -13.73 -10.46
N TYR A 54 -5.55 -12.60 -11.01
CA TYR A 54 -4.92 -11.54 -10.24
C TYR A 54 -5.77 -10.27 -10.28
N LEU A 55 -5.64 -9.50 -9.24
CA LEU A 55 -6.29 -8.21 -9.04
C LEU A 55 -5.25 -7.12 -9.22
N GLN A 56 -5.61 -6.05 -9.90
CA GLN A 56 -4.72 -4.91 -10.11
C GLN A 56 -5.50 -3.61 -10.03
N MET A 57 -4.96 -2.64 -9.31
CA MET A 57 -5.53 -1.29 -9.30
C MET A 57 -5.08 -0.51 -10.53
N VAL A 58 -6.04 -0.06 -11.33
CA VAL A 58 -5.81 0.77 -12.52
C VAL A 58 -6.67 2.04 -12.38
N LYS A 59 -6.02 3.18 -12.16
CA LYS A 59 -6.69 4.45 -11.86
C LYS A 59 -7.62 4.30 -10.64
N ASN A 60 -8.92 4.46 -10.83
CA ASN A 60 -9.95 4.35 -9.79
C ASN A 60 -10.81 3.09 -9.96
N ALA A 61 -10.20 1.98 -10.38
CA ALA A 61 -10.86 0.69 -10.50
C ALA A 61 -9.90 -0.45 -10.17
N TYR A 62 -10.44 -1.55 -9.66
CA TYR A 62 -9.76 -2.84 -9.60
C TYR A 62 -10.21 -3.70 -10.75
N LEU A 63 -9.26 -4.16 -11.54
CA LEU A 63 -9.45 -5.15 -12.56
C LEU A 63 -9.16 -6.54 -11.99
N ILE A 64 -9.94 -7.52 -12.41
CA ILE A 64 -9.66 -8.93 -12.20
C ILE A 64 -9.29 -9.56 -13.54
N THR A 65 -8.12 -10.19 -13.60
CA THR A 65 -7.63 -10.83 -14.84
C THR A 65 -7.47 -12.32 -14.62
N ASP A 66 -8.13 -13.11 -15.44
CA ASP A 66 -7.98 -14.56 -15.46
C ASP A 66 -6.62 -14.93 -16.04
N ILE A 67 -5.84 -15.73 -15.29
CA ILE A 67 -4.45 -16.07 -15.65
C ILE A 67 -4.38 -16.96 -16.90
N ALA A 68 -5.33 -17.86 -17.07
CA ALA A 68 -5.30 -18.84 -18.18
C ALA A 68 -5.70 -18.21 -19.52
N THR A 69 -6.68 -17.28 -19.49
CA THR A 69 -7.23 -16.66 -20.70
C THR A 69 -6.70 -15.26 -20.96
N ASN A 70 -6.04 -14.67 -19.98
CA ASN A 70 -5.58 -13.26 -19.97
C ASN A 70 -6.73 -12.25 -20.24
N LYS A 71 -7.96 -12.62 -19.91
CA LYS A 71 -9.13 -11.73 -20.02
C LYS A 71 -9.29 -10.95 -18.74
N SER A 72 -9.51 -9.64 -18.88
CA SER A 72 -9.68 -8.72 -17.77
C SER A 72 -11.10 -8.15 -17.74
N ASP A 73 -11.68 -8.11 -16.54
CA ASP A 73 -12.96 -7.45 -16.25
C ASP A 73 -12.81 -6.46 -15.09
N THR A 74 -13.71 -5.50 -15.02
CA THR A 74 -13.78 -4.58 -13.87
C THR A 74 -14.46 -5.26 -12.69
N LEU A 75 -13.72 -5.50 -11.63
CA LEU A 75 -14.26 -6.06 -10.39
C LEU A 75 -15.03 -5.02 -9.59
N VAL A 76 -14.41 -3.85 -9.34
CA VAL A 76 -15.00 -2.71 -8.64
C VAL A 76 -14.42 -1.41 -9.18
N SER A 77 -15.25 -0.38 -9.33
CA SER A 77 -14.83 0.96 -9.71
C SER A 77 -15.33 2.00 -8.72
N LEU A 78 -14.64 3.13 -8.63
CA LEU A 78 -15.09 4.29 -7.84
C LEU A 78 -16.51 4.72 -8.20
N TYR A 79 -16.84 4.67 -9.49
CA TYR A 79 -18.18 4.97 -9.97
C TYR A 79 -19.24 4.05 -9.35
N GLN A 80 -19.02 2.72 -9.39
CA GLN A 80 -19.94 1.72 -8.81
C GLN A 80 -20.11 1.89 -7.30
N VAL A 81 -19.02 2.19 -6.58
CA VAL A 81 -19.09 2.43 -5.13
C VAL A 81 -19.88 3.69 -4.83
N ASN A 82 -19.70 4.75 -5.61
CA ASN A 82 -20.33 6.04 -5.36
C ASN A 82 -21.80 6.12 -5.82
N GLN A 83 -22.29 5.16 -6.61
CA GLN A 83 -23.67 5.20 -7.13
C GLN A 83 -24.73 5.28 -6.03
N ASN A 84 -24.51 4.58 -4.90
CA ASN A 84 -25.48 4.46 -3.82
C ASN A 84 -25.10 5.30 -2.59
N LEU A 85 -24.14 6.20 -2.71
CA LEU A 85 -23.70 7.06 -1.63
C LEU A 85 -24.26 8.48 -1.78
N SER A 86 -24.68 9.07 -0.67
CA SER A 86 -25.01 10.49 -0.60
C SER A 86 -23.77 11.35 -0.93
N ALA A 87 -23.98 12.60 -1.31
CA ALA A 87 -22.91 13.48 -1.81
C ALA A 87 -21.76 13.64 -0.82
N ASP A 88 -22.06 13.69 0.47
CA ASP A 88 -21.10 13.81 1.59
C ASP A 88 -20.32 12.52 1.86
N GLN A 89 -20.86 11.37 1.48
CA GLN A 89 -20.24 10.05 1.69
C GLN A 89 -19.43 9.55 0.49
N LYS A 90 -19.51 10.24 -0.66
CA LYS A 90 -18.79 9.85 -1.87
C LYS A 90 -17.28 9.87 -1.66
N LEU A 91 -16.65 8.83 -2.15
CA LEU A 91 -15.18 8.74 -2.17
C LEU A 91 -14.65 9.60 -3.33
N LYS A 92 -13.55 10.31 -3.09
CA LYS A 92 -12.82 11.05 -4.14
C LYS A 92 -11.92 10.13 -4.98
N ALA A 93 -11.43 9.07 -4.38
CA ALA A 93 -10.62 8.03 -5.00
C ALA A 93 -10.85 6.70 -4.27
N LEU A 94 -10.59 5.58 -4.94
CA LEU A 94 -10.50 4.30 -4.24
C LEU A 94 -9.20 4.25 -3.46
N SER A 95 -9.30 3.96 -2.17
CA SER A 95 -8.16 3.55 -1.35
C SER A 95 -7.70 2.15 -1.75
N PRO A 96 -6.46 1.75 -1.43
CA PRO A 96 -6.06 0.35 -1.54
C PRO A 96 -7.05 -0.57 -0.84
N LEU A 97 -7.61 -1.53 -1.59
CA LEU A 97 -8.59 -2.48 -1.09
C LEU A 97 -7.91 -3.79 -0.71
N LYS A 98 -8.30 -4.35 0.43
CA LYS A 98 -7.95 -5.71 0.83
C LYS A 98 -9.15 -6.61 0.58
N PHE A 99 -9.02 -7.49 -0.42
CA PHE A 99 -10.09 -8.40 -0.82
C PHE A 99 -10.11 -9.64 0.05
N LEU A 100 -11.28 -9.98 0.61
CA LEU A 100 -11.54 -11.27 1.24
C LEU A 100 -12.02 -12.30 0.20
N ASN A 101 -12.71 -11.82 -0.82
CA ASN A 101 -13.12 -12.55 -2.01
C ASN A 101 -13.57 -11.56 -3.08
N ASN A 102 -14.02 -12.06 -4.24
CA ASN A 102 -14.46 -11.22 -5.36
C ASN A 102 -15.74 -10.39 -5.08
N SER A 103 -16.37 -10.57 -3.92
CA SER A 103 -17.61 -9.87 -3.54
C SER A 103 -17.45 -9.07 -2.24
N LYS A 104 -16.34 -9.19 -1.53
CA LYS A 104 -16.12 -8.50 -0.26
C LYS A 104 -14.69 -8.04 -0.11
N ALA A 105 -14.53 -6.78 0.20
CA ALA A 105 -13.25 -6.15 0.50
C ALA A 105 -13.38 -5.18 1.67
N TYR A 106 -12.26 -4.73 2.21
CA TYR A 106 -12.22 -3.64 3.16
C TYR A 106 -11.14 -2.62 2.81
N PHE A 107 -11.27 -1.44 3.36
CA PHE A 107 -10.26 -0.39 3.34
C PHE A 107 -10.37 0.46 4.62
N SER A 108 -9.30 1.18 4.92
CA SER A 108 -9.30 2.17 6.00
C SER A 108 -9.07 3.58 5.43
N GLN A 109 -9.70 4.56 6.05
CA GLN A 109 -9.53 5.97 5.73
C GLN A 109 -9.75 6.82 6.97
N LYS A 110 -8.74 7.61 7.36
CA LYS A 110 -8.81 8.51 8.54
C LYS A 110 -9.28 7.79 9.81
N GLY A 111 -8.64 6.68 10.15
CA GLY A 111 -8.99 5.88 11.34
C GLY A 111 -10.30 5.11 11.27
N LYS A 112 -11.08 5.23 10.20
CA LYS A 112 -12.32 4.49 9.98
C LYS A 112 -12.09 3.32 9.05
N TYR A 113 -12.74 2.20 9.33
CA TYR A 113 -12.68 0.97 8.56
C TYR A 113 -14.02 0.69 7.91
N PHE A 114 -13.99 0.41 6.62
CA PHE A 114 -15.18 0.23 5.80
C PHE A 114 -15.17 -1.11 5.09
N TRP A 115 -16.29 -1.81 5.14
CA TRP A 115 -16.61 -2.88 4.21
C TRP A 115 -17.04 -2.32 2.87
N LEU A 116 -16.61 -2.97 1.81
CA LEU A 116 -17.25 -2.93 0.50
C LEU A 116 -17.81 -4.32 0.22
N GLN A 117 -19.13 -4.41 0.10
CA GLN A 117 -19.85 -5.66 -0.16
C GLN A 117 -20.61 -5.52 -1.48
N LYS A 118 -20.37 -6.46 -2.41
CA LYS A 118 -21.09 -6.53 -3.68
C LYS A 118 -22.49 -7.11 -3.45
N THR A 119 -23.51 -6.40 -3.93
CA THR A 119 -24.91 -6.82 -3.90
C THR A 119 -25.49 -6.62 -5.32
N GLY A 120 -25.71 -7.72 -6.04
CA GLY A 120 -26.03 -7.66 -7.46
C GLY A 120 -24.92 -6.98 -8.26
N ASN A 121 -25.24 -5.90 -8.96
CA ASN A 121 -24.29 -5.13 -9.77
C ASN A 121 -23.72 -3.89 -9.06
N SER A 122 -24.07 -3.66 -7.81
CA SER A 122 -23.61 -2.51 -7.02
C SER A 122 -22.72 -2.91 -5.85
N TRP A 123 -21.95 -1.96 -5.37
CA TRP A 123 -21.11 -2.10 -4.19
C TRP A 123 -21.65 -1.22 -3.07
N GLN A 124 -21.82 -1.79 -1.88
CA GLN A 124 -22.27 -1.09 -0.69
C GLN A 124 -21.10 -0.83 0.25
N LYS A 125 -21.00 0.40 0.76
CA LYS A 125 -20.00 0.82 1.74
C LYS A 125 -20.66 0.88 3.12
N THR A 126 -20.07 0.18 4.10
CA THR A 126 -20.54 0.19 5.50
C THR A 126 -19.35 0.37 6.43
N GLU A 127 -19.41 1.36 7.33
CA GLU A 127 -18.43 1.49 8.40
C GLU A 127 -18.64 0.37 9.43
N PHE A 128 -17.56 -0.31 9.82
CA PHE A 128 -17.64 -1.40 10.80
C PHE A 128 -16.77 -1.18 12.04
N ALA A 129 -15.78 -0.30 11.96
CA ALA A 129 -14.94 0.06 13.09
C ALA A 129 -14.34 1.45 12.90
N SER A 130 -13.98 2.07 14.02
CA SER A 130 -13.17 3.28 14.03
C SER A 130 -12.15 3.21 15.17
N ILE A 131 -11.00 3.84 14.97
CA ILE A 131 -9.95 4.02 15.97
C ILE A 131 -9.62 5.51 16.06
N PRO A 132 -9.02 5.97 17.17
CA PRO A 132 -8.60 7.36 17.32
C PRO A 132 -7.69 7.84 16.18
N GLU A 133 -7.72 9.12 15.86
CA GLU A 133 -6.92 9.69 14.78
C GLU A 133 -5.42 9.63 15.08
N GLU A 134 -5.05 9.72 16.35
CA GLU A 134 -3.68 9.58 16.85
C GLU A 134 -3.17 8.13 16.88
N ALA A 135 -3.99 7.15 16.47
CA ALA A 135 -3.58 5.75 16.43
C ALA A 135 -2.57 5.50 15.33
N GLU A 136 -1.48 4.81 15.68
CA GLU A 136 -0.38 4.41 14.81
C GLU A 136 -0.28 2.88 14.74
N ASN A 137 0.44 2.36 13.76
CA ASN A 137 0.72 0.92 13.59
C ASN A 137 -0.53 0.04 13.59
N ALA A 138 -1.66 0.56 13.09
CA ALA A 138 -2.93 -0.13 13.14
C ALA A 138 -2.97 -1.34 12.21
N GLN A 139 -3.35 -2.48 12.77
CA GLN A 139 -3.51 -3.76 12.07
C GLN A 139 -4.92 -4.31 12.31
N LEU A 140 -5.63 -4.61 11.23
CA LEU A 140 -6.86 -5.41 11.29
C LEU A 140 -6.46 -6.89 11.32
N LEU A 141 -6.94 -7.61 12.30
CA LEU A 141 -6.64 -9.04 12.48
C LEU A 141 -7.46 -9.92 11.53
N PRO A 142 -7.08 -11.20 11.36
CA PRO A 142 -7.75 -12.13 10.44
C PRO A 142 -9.24 -12.38 10.70
N ASP A 143 -9.75 -12.11 11.91
CA ASP A 143 -11.19 -12.15 12.22
C ASP A 143 -11.98 -11.02 11.54
N ASN A 144 -11.27 -10.04 10.98
CA ASN A 144 -11.81 -8.86 10.33
C ASN A 144 -12.74 -8.00 11.24
N GLN A 145 -12.52 -8.04 12.54
CA GLN A 145 -13.29 -7.30 13.55
C GLN A 145 -12.41 -6.70 14.63
N THR A 146 -11.26 -7.30 14.90
CA THR A 146 -10.30 -6.84 15.90
C THR A 146 -9.23 -5.98 15.26
N ILE A 147 -9.03 -4.77 15.79
CA ILE A 147 -7.97 -3.86 15.36
C ILE A 147 -7.02 -3.66 16.53
N ILE A 148 -5.73 -3.87 16.28
CA ILE A 148 -4.66 -3.57 17.23
C ILE A 148 -3.92 -2.34 16.74
N TYR A 149 -3.58 -1.43 17.63
CA TYR A 149 -2.91 -0.18 17.30
C TYR A 149 -2.12 0.36 18.49
N THR A 150 -1.28 1.34 18.25
CA THR A 150 -0.53 2.04 19.30
C THR A 150 -0.97 3.49 19.42
N ILE A 151 -0.92 4.04 20.63
CA ILE A 151 -1.03 5.48 20.90
C ILE A 151 0.05 5.82 21.95
N LYS A 152 0.90 6.81 21.65
CA LYS A 152 1.98 7.23 22.56
C LYS A 152 2.76 6.03 23.09
N ASN A 153 3.23 5.19 22.16
CA ASN A 153 4.00 3.98 22.45
C ASN A 153 3.29 2.90 23.30
N ASN A 154 2.02 3.07 23.62
CA ASN A 154 1.21 2.05 24.30
C ASN A 154 0.32 1.29 23.34
N LEU A 155 0.12 0.01 23.63
CA LEU A 155 -0.66 -0.93 22.81
C LEU A 155 -2.13 -0.95 23.23
N PHE A 156 -3.00 -0.90 22.24
CA PHE A 156 -4.46 -0.94 22.37
C PHE A 156 -5.04 -2.00 21.44
N VAL A 157 -6.18 -2.55 21.85
CA VAL A 157 -7.00 -3.46 21.05
C VAL A 157 -8.43 -2.94 21.02
N ASN A 158 -8.99 -2.81 19.81
CA ASN A 158 -10.40 -2.53 19.61
C ASN A 158 -11.09 -3.82 19.14
N VAL A 159 -12.07 -4.27 19.90
CA VAL A 159 -12.90 -5.44 19.57
C VAL A 159 -14.35 -4.99 19.50
N ASN A 160 -14.97 -5.08 18.34
CA ASN A 160 -16.38 -4.68 18.14
C ASN A 160 -16.70 -3.28 18.69
N GLY A 161 -15.80 -2.32 18.45
CA GLY A 161 -15.97 -0.92 18.90
C GLY A 161 -15.60 -0.67 20.36
N LYS A 162 -15.22 -1.71 21.13
CA LYS A 162 -14.73 -1.56 22.52
C LYS A 162 -13.20 -1.57 22.54
N THR A 163 -12.63 -0.50 23.07
CA THR A 163 -11.18 -0.36 23.20
C THR A 163 -10.70 -0.87 24.57
N LEU A 164 -9.65 -1.69 24.54
CA LEU A 164 -8.91 -2.15 25.70
C LEU A 164 -7.47 -1.63 25.59
N LYS A 165 -6.96 -1.01 26.64
CA LYS A 165 -5.55 -0.65 26.78
C LYS A 165 -4.80 -1.89 27.26
N ILE A 166 -3.78 -2.32 26.54
CA ILE A 166 -3.01 -3.53 26.85
C ILE A 166 -1.75 -3.20 27.64
N THR A 167 -1.09 -2.09 27.31
CA THR A 167 0.07 -1.59 28.05
C THR A 167 -0.21 -0.19 28.58
N ASP A 168 0.45 0.19 29.68
CA ASP A 168 0.31 1.50 30.33
C ASP A 168 1.65 2.02 30.85
N ASP A 169 2.65 1.95 29.98
CA ASP A 169 3.96 2.54 30.26
C ASP A 169 3.87 4.07 30.21
N GLN A 170 4.35 4.72 31.28
CA GLN A 170 4.37 6.18 31.39
C GLN A 170 5.68 6.77 30.88
N ASN A 171 6.70 5.94 30.70
CA ASN A 171 7.99 6.34 30.15
C ASN A 171 7.90 6.29 28.61
N GLU A 172 8.06 7.45 27.97
CA GLU A 172 8.01 7.59 26.51
C GLU A 172 9.10 6.79 25.78
N ASN A 173 10.18 6.41 26.49
CA ASN A 173 11.24 5.58 25.96
C ASN A 173 10.87 4.07 25.95
N ILE A 174 9.73 3.69 26.50
CA ILE A 174 9.21 2.34 26.40
C ILE A 174 8.25 2.25 25.23
N ILE A 175 8.66 1.54 24.21
CA ILE A 175 7.90 1.44 22.96
C ILE A 175 7.30 0.04 22.84
N ASN A 176 5.98 -0.04 22.75
CA ASN A 176 5.24 -1.28 22.61
C ASN A 176 4.64 -1.44 21.20
N GLY A 177 4.73 -2.62 20.64
CA GLY A 177 4.04 -2.97 19.39
C GLY A 177 4.61 -2.37 18.11
N GLN A 178 5.79 -1.76 18.16
CA GLN A 178 6.47 -1.24 16.99
C GLN A 178 7.61 -2.15 16.54
N SER A 179 7.99 -2.06 15.27
CA SER A 179 9.14 -2.78 14.74
C SER A 179 10.43 -2.27 15.37
N VAL A 180 11.22 -3.17 15.94
CA VAL A 180 12.55 -2.84 16.50
C VAL A 180 13.58 -2.51 15.41
N HIS A 181 13.32 -2.88 14.17
CA HIS A 181 14.18 -2.61 13.02
C HIS A 181 13.81 -1.34 12.25
N ARG A 182 12.84 -0.57 12.74
CA ARG A 182 12.38 0.71 12.12
C ARG A 182 12.11 0.60 10.62
N ASN A 183 11.48 -0.52 10.20
CA ASN A 183 11.14 -0.85 8.81
C ASN A 183 12.35 -1.12 7.89
N GLU A 184 13.51 -1.37 8.45
CA GLU A 184 14.68 -1.81 7.67
C GLU A 184 14.50 -3.26 7.21
N PHE A 185 15.08 -3.59 6.05
CA PHE A 185 15.05 -4.93 5.45
C PHE A 185 13.64 -5.51 5.23
N GLY A 186 12.60 -4.67 5.16
CA GLY A 186 11.21 -5.12 5.04
C GLY A 186 10.64 -5.72 6.35
N ILE A 187 11.29 -5.52 7.49
CA ILE A 187 10.81 -5.92 8.81
C ILE A 187 10.05 -4.74 9.40
N ASP A 188 8.74 -4.74 9.23
CA ASP A 188 7.83 -3.68 9.67
C ASP A 188 6.88 -4.11 10.79
N GLY A 189 6.87 -5.40 11.14
CA GLY A 189 6.00 -5.97 12.17
C GLY A 189 6.51 -5.77 13.59
N GLY A 190 5.64 -5.37 14.49
CA GLY A 190 5.90 -5.30 15.94
C GLY A 190 4.81 -5.95 16.78
N ILE A 191 3.72 -6.41 16.13
CA ILE A 191 2.56 -7.04 16.77
C ILE A 191 2.24 -8.34 16.04
N PHE A 192 2.07 -9.42 16.79
CA PHE A 192 1.86 -10.78 16.27
C PHE A 192 0.68 -11.42 16.98
N ALA A 193 -0.44 -11.59 16.30
CA ALA A 193 -1.62 -12.26 16.83
C ALA A 193 -1.53 -13.77 16.61
N ALA A 194 -1.92 -14.55 17.60
CA ALA A 194 -2.10 -15.99 17.43
C ALA A 194 -3.24 -16.28 16.44
N PRO A 195 -3.20 -17.38 15.67
CA PRO A 195 -4.25 -17.70 14.70
C PRO A 195 -5.67 -17.80 15.30
N ASN A 196 -5.77 -18.21 16.57
CA ASN A 196 -7.03 -18.27 17.32
C ASN A 196 -7.40 -16.96 18.02
N LEU A 197 -6.60 -15.89 17.85
CA LEU A 197 -6.78 -14.55 18.42
C LEU A 197 -6.88 -14.50 19.96
N GLN A 198 -6.51 -15.57 20.65
CA GLN A 198 -6.54 -15.61 22.12
C GLN A 198 -5.28 -15.04 22.77
N LYS A 199 -4.24 -14.85 21.98
CA LYS A 199 -2.94 -14.33 22.44
C LYS A 199 -2.38 -13.36 21.42
N ILE A 200 -1.70 -12.35 21.95
CA ILE A 200 -0.95 -11.38 21.16
C ILE A 200 0.47 -11.35 21.71
N ALA A 201 1.45 -11.53 20.84
CA ALA A 201 2.84 -11.22 21.13
C ALA A 201 3.17 -9.87 20.51
N PHE A 202 4.00 -9.08 21.16
CA PHE A 202 4.47 -7.80 20.63
C PHE A 202 5.87 -7.50 21.13
N TYR A 203 6.59 -6.68 20.38
CA TYR A 203 7.88 -6.16 20.86
C TYR A 203 7.64 -5.07 21.90
N ARG A 204 8.40 -5.15 22.99
CA ARG A 204 8.53 -4.10 23.99
C ARG A 204 10.01 -3.71 24.05
N MET A 205 10.30 -2.51 23.59
CA MET A 205 11.66 -1.98 23.49
C MET A 205 11.84 -0.88 24.53
N ASP A 206 12.94 -0.97 25.27
CA ASP A 206 13.37 0.06 26.22
C ASP A 206 14.52 0.86 25.60
N GLN A 207 14.25 2.12 25.28
CA GLN A 207 15.22 3.06 24.73
C GLN A 207 15.73 4.06 25.78
N SER A 208 15.45 3.86 27.06
CA SER A 208 15.85 4.82 28.12
C SER A 208 17.36 5.06 28.18
N MET A 209 18.15 4.15 27.65
CA MET A 209 19.62 4.28 27.57
C MET A 209 20.11 4.87 26.24
N VAL A 210 19.21 5.15 25.30
CA VAL A 210 19.56 5.73 23.99
C VAL A 210 19.59 7.24 24.12
N THR A 211 20.73 7.84 23.78
CA THR A 211 20.85 9.30 23.74
C THR A 211 20.22 9.83 22.45
N ASP A 212 19.38 10.85 22.57
CA ASP A 212 18.82 11.51 21.41
C ASP A 212 19.92 12.20 20.61
N TYR A 213 19.95 11.94 19.31
CA TYR A 213 20.85 12.63 18.41
C TYR A 213 20.21 13.97 18.02
N PRO A 214 20.90 15.11 18.23
CA PRO A 214 20.36 16.42 17.92
C PRO A 214 20.17 16.58 16.41
N ILE A 215 18.94 16.82 15.99
CA ILE A 215 18.60 17.19 14.62
C ILE A 215 18.41 18.71 14.58
N ILE A 216 19.31 19.40 13.86
CA ILE A 216 19.27 20.85 13.78
C ILE A 216 18.37 21.27 12.61
N ASP A 217 17.34 22.04 12.90
CA ASP A 217 16.52 22.70 11.90
C ASP A 217 17.19 23.99 11.41
N TRP A 218 17.70 23.93 10.18
CA TRP A 218 18.32 25.07 9.51
C TRP A 218 17.32 25.95 8.75
N SER A 219 16.05 25.59 8.71
CA SER A 219 15.00 26.36 8.03
C SER A 219 14.57 27.60 8.81
N VAL A 220 14.90 27.66 10.09
CA VAL A 220 14.61 28.77 11.01
C VAL A 220 15.87 29.55 11.37
N THR A 221 15.71 30.79 11.81
CA THR A 221 16.84 31.64 12.22
C THR A 221 16.52 32.29 13.59
N PRO A 222 17.32 32.04 14.64
CA PRO A 222 18.48 31.10 14.65
C PRO A 222 18.08 29.67 14.47
N ALA A 223 19.02 28.81 14.01
CA ALA A 223 18.79 27.37 13.89
C ALA A 223 18.43 26.78 15.25
N GLU A 224 17.43 25.90 15.27
CA GLU A 224 16.91 25.28 16.49
C GLU A 224 17.18 23.77 16.49
N ASN A 225 17.19 23.16 17.66
CA ASN A 225 17.29 21.72 17.83
C ASN A 225 15.87 21.14 17.96
N HIS A 226 15.59 20.12 17.15
CA HIS A 226 14.32 19.37 17.19
C HIS A 226 14.37 18.26 18.21
#